data_6ff4c5baf387815fecddf43e31bea290
#
_entry.id   6ff4c5baf387815fecddf43e31bea290
#
_cell.length_a   1.000
_cell.length_b   1.000
_cell.length_c   1.000
_cell.angle_alpha   90.00
_cell.angle_beta   90.00
_cell.angle_gamma   90.00
#
_symmetry.space_group_name_H-M   'P 1'
#
loop_
_entity.id
_entity.type
_entity.pdbx_description
1 polymer ?
#
loop_
_entity_poly.entity_id
_entity_poly.type
_entity_poly.pdbx_seq_one_letter_code
_entity_poly.pdbx_strand_id
1 'polypeptide(L)'
;MLELNPDHASITMIGALENNPLKFSPTPEDALRIMFGQKSRSYLDASQTIEQSFSDLQKHQMQTFGAMQSALQVLIEDLDPETIAGATAKDGGLAALVSSRRAKFWDTYVERFKAKSAHHDRGMIDAFMILFAEMYDRQS
;
A
#
# COMPACT_ATOMS: atom_id res chain seq x y z
N MET A 1 51.70 4.22 -8.02
CA MET A 1 51.22 2.87 -7.79
C MET A 1 49.92 3.03 -7.03
N LEU A 2 48.80 3.01 -7.73
CA LEU A 2 47.46 3.18 -7.14
C LEU A 2 46.93 1.78 -6.83
N GLU A 3 46.77 1.47 -5.55
CA GLU A 3 46.13 0.25 -5.08
C GLU A 3 44.63 0.30 -5.42
N LEU A 4 44.20 -0.57 -6.30
CA LEU A 4 42.79 -0.83 -6.57
C LEU A 4 42.20 -1.57 -5.36
N ASN A 5 41.29 -0.90 -4.64
CA ASN A 5 40.58 -1.47 -3.51
C ASN A 5 39.63 -2.60 -4.01
N PRO A 6 39.79 -3.84 -3.55
CA PRO A 6 39.02 -5.00 -4.02
C PRO A 6 37.54 -4.98 -3.58
N ASP A 7 37.17 -4.09 -2.66
CA ASP A 7 35.82 -4.10 -2.08
C ASP A 7 34.73 -3.52 -3.01
N HIS A 8 35.10 -2.65 -3.96
CA HIS A 8 34.12 -2.11 -4.92
C HIS A 8 33.70 -3.10 -6.01
N ALA A 9 34.53 -4.08 -6.33
CA ALA A 9 34.20 -5.11 -7.32
C ALA A 9 33.20 -6.15 -6.79
N SER A 10 33.24 -6.41 -5.47
CA SER A 10 32.35 -7.37 -4.83
C SER A 10 30.90 -6.86 -4.70
N ILE A 11 30.72 -5.57 -4.45
CA ILE A 11 29.38 -4.95 -4.29
C ILE A 11 28.64 -4.93 -5.63
N THR A 12 29.35 -4.67 -6.73
CA THR A 12 28.77 -4.66 -8.07
C THR A 12 28.40 -6.07 -8.56
N MET A 13 29.11 -7.10 -8.14
CA MET A 13 28.81 -8.50 -8.50
C MET A 13 27.60 -9.08 -7.75
N ILE A 14 27.34 -8.68 -6.51
CA ILE A 14 26.20 -9.18 -5.73
C ILE A 14 24.89 -8.63 -6.33
N GLY A 15 24.86 -7.36 -6.72
CA GLY A 15 23.68 -6.76 -7.37
C GLY A 15 23.35 -7.32 -8.76
N ALA A 16 24.34 -7.86 -9.49
CA ALA A 16 24.15 -8.43 -10.83
C ALA A 16 23.60 -9.87 -10.80
N LEU A 17 23.77 -10.59 -9.68
CA LEU A 17 23.31 -11.99 -9.53
C LEU A 17 21.81 -12.10 -9.16
N GLU A 18 21.14 -10.99 -8.86
CA GLU A 18 19.74 -10.96 -8.40
C GLU A 18 18.76 -10.41 -9.45
N ASN A 19 19.21 -10.14 -10.68
CA ASN A 19 18.32 -9.62 -11.71
C ASN A 19 17.35 -10.69 -12.21
N ASN A 20 16.08 -10.50 -11.91
CA ASN A 20 15.01 -11.35 -12.42
C ASN A 20 14.67 -10.97 -13.89
N PRO A 21 14.89 -11.86 -14.87
CA PRO A 21 14.61 -11.57 -16.27
C PRO A 21 13.16 -11.14 -16.55
N LEU A 22 12.19 -11.68 -15.84
CA LEU A 22 10.77 -11.32 -15.99
C LEU A 22 10.46 -9.88 -15.55
N LYS A 23 11.31 -9.29 -14.69
CA LYS A 23 11.15 -7.90 -14.25
C LYS A 23 11.91 -6.89 -15.08
N PHE A 24 13.08 -7.29 -15.59
CA PHE A 24 14.04 -6.35 -16.16
C PHE A 24 14.24 -6.50 -17.67
N SER A 25 13.60 -7.48 -18.32
CA SER A 25 13.67 -7.60 -19.78
C SER A 25 12.67 -6.67 -20.47
N PRO A 26 13.07 -6.04 -21.59
CA PRO A 26 12.18 -5.13 -22.32
C PRO A 26 10.99 -5.84 -22.96
N THR A 27 11.16 -7.10 -23.35
CA THR A 27 10.12 -7.91 -24.00
C THR A 27 10.02 -9.31 -23.37
N PRO A 28 8.85 -9.97 -23.44
CA PRO A 28 8.70 -11.36 -22.98
C PRO A 28 9.67 -12.33 -23.70
N GLU A 29 9.92 -12.10 -24.98
CA GLU A 29 10.83 -12.91 -25.81
C GLU A 29 12.27 -12.80 -25.29
N ASP A 30 12.71 -11.61 -24.88
CA ASP A 30 14.04 -11.41 -24.29
C ASP A 30 14.13 -12.09 -22.92
N ALA A 31 13.09 -12.01 -22.09
CA ALA A 31 13.03 -12.71 -20.82
C ALA A 31 13.19 -14.23 -21.03
N LEU A 32 12.44 -14.83 -21.96
CA LEU A 32 12.52 -16.26 -22.27
C LEU A 32 13.90 -16.64 -22.81
N ARG A 33 14.49 -15.81 -23.69
CA ARG A 33 15.82 -16.03 -24.22
C ARG A 33 16.88 -16.04 -23.13
N ILE A 34 16.78 -15.14 -22.14
CA ILE A 34 17.69 -15.09 -21.00
C ILE A 34 17.47 -16.30 -20.10
N MET A 35 16.23 -16.65 -19.78
CA MET A 35 15.87 -17.75 -18.87
C MET A 35 16.29 -19.13 -19.40
N PHE A 36 16.13 -19.36 -20.70
CA PHE A 36 16.37 -20.67 -21.33
C PHE A 36 17.60 -20.69 -22.25
N GLY A 37 18.28 -19.57 -22.39
CA GLY A 37 19.54 -19.48 -23.18
C GLY A 37 20.78 -19.91 -22.40
N GLN A 38 21.94 -19.47 -22.87
CA GLN A 38 23.19 -19.73 -22.16
C GLN A 38 23.20 -19.03 -20.81
N LYS A 39 23.69 -19.73 -19.76
CA LYS A 39 23.78 -19.19 -18.40
C LYS A 39 24.51 -17.84 -18.39
N SER A 40 23.81 -16.80 -18.05
CA SER A 40 24.35 -15.48 -17.79
C SER A 40 24.64 -15.31 -16.31
N ARG A 41 25.81 -14.76 -15.98
CA ARG A 41 26.15 -14.41 -14.58
C ARG A 41 25.40 -13.17 -14.06
N SER A 42 24.69 -12.49 -14.96
CA SER A 42 24.00 -11.23 -14.61
C SER A 42 22.51 -11.41 -14.31
N TYR A 43 21.95 -12.59 -14.53
CA TYR A 43 20.53 -12.88 -14.36
C TYR A 43 20.32 -14.21 -13.62
N LEU A 44 19.18 -14.30 -12.94
CA LEU A 44 18.71 -15.54 -12.33
C LEU A 44 18.46 -16.60 -13.42
N ASP A 45 18.63 -17.86 -13.07
CA ASP A 45 18.22 -18.96 -13.95
C ASP A 45 16.67 -19.09 -14.00
N ALA A 46 16.15 -19.93 -14.88
CA ALA A 46 14.71 -20.07 -15.09
C ALA A 46 13.96 -20.50 -13.83
N SER A 47 14.52 -21.42 -13.04
CA SER A 47 13.89 -21.90 -11.80
C SER A 47 13.82 -20.81 -10.75
N GLN A 48 14.96 -20.15 -10.48
CA GLN A 48 15.07 -19.05 -9.54
C GLN A 48 14.19 -17.84 -9.95
N THR A 49 14.15 -17.55 -11.26
CA THR A 49 13.30 -16.49 -11.83
C THR A 49 11.84 -16.73 -11.54
N ILE A 50 11.35 -17.94 -11.80
CA ILE A 50 9.96 -18.32 -11.57
C ILE A 50 9.64 -18.30 -10.07
N GLU A 51 10.48 -18.93 -9.26
CA GLU A 51 10.29 -18.99 -7.80
C GLU A 51 10.22 -17.59 -7.18
N GLN A 52 11.16 -16.70 -7.55
CA GLN A 52 11.16 -15.33 -7.08
C GLN A 52 9.91 -14.58 -7.53
N SER A 53 9.50 -14.74 -8.81
CA SER A 53 8.31 -14.06 -9.33
C SER A 53 7.03 -14.48 -8.62
N PHE A 54 6.88 -15.76 -8.31
CA PHE A 54 5.74 -16.24 -7.51
C PHE A 54 5.79 -15.75 -6.06
N SER A 55 6.97 -15.74 -5.44
CA SER A 55 7.15 -15.19 -4.09
C SER A 55 6.78 -13.72 -4.03
N ASP A 56 7.22 -12.93 -5.00
CA ASP A 56 6.92 -11.51 -5.07
C ASP A 56 5.43 -11.24 -5.34
N LEU A 57 4.81 -12.04 -6.21
CA LEU A 57 3.37 -11.97 -6.44
C LEU A 57 2.58 -12.28 -5.18
N GLN A 58 2.98 -13.30 -4.43
CA GLN A 58 2.35 -13.68 -3.16
C GLN A 58 2.47 -12.56 -2.12
N LYS A 59 3.66 -11.96 -1.97
CA LYS A 59 3.88 -10.81 -1.07
C LYS A 59 3.00 -9.63 -1.47
N HIS A 60 3.00 -9.29 -2.75
CA HIS A 60 2.16 -8.20 -3.28
C HIS A 60 0.68 -8.44 -3.00
N GLN A 61 0.20 -9.66 -3.18
CA GLN A 61 -1.18 -10.03 -2.89
C GLN A 61 -1.51 -9.86 -1.39
N MET A 62 -0.62 -10.31 -0.51
CA MET A 62 -0.80 -10.15 0.94
C MET A 62 -0.81 -8.67 1.36
N GLN A 63 0.10 -7.85 0.82
CA GLN A 63 0.13 -6.40 1.04
C GLN A 63 -1.17 -5.74 0.57
N THR A 64 -1.65 -6.12 -0.61
CA THR A 64 -2.92 -5.61 -1.16
C THR A 64 -4.09 -5.90 -0.23
N PHE A 65 -4.24 -7.14 0.24
CA PHE A 65 -5.29 -7.49 1.20
C PHE A 65 -5.16 -6.78 2.54
N GLY A 66 -3.94 -6.68 3.08
CA GLY A 66 -3.69 -5.95 4.33
C GLY A 66 -4.05 -4.46 4.21
N ALA A 67 -3.66 -3.83 3.12
CA ALA A 67 -3.99 -2.43 2.84
C ALA A 67 -5.51 -2.21 2.68
N MET A 68 -6.21 -3.13 2.01
CA MET A 68 -7.68 -3.08 1.89
C MET A 68 -8.37 -3.17 3.25
N GLN A 69 -7.96 -4.13 4.10
CA GLN A 69 -8.52 -4.29 5.44
C GLN A 69 -8.28 -3.05 6.29
N SER A 70 -7.07 -2.50 6.29
CA SER A 70 -6.72 -1.32 7.06
C SER A 70 -7.49 -0.08 6.60
N ALA A 71 -7.63 0.11 5.28
CA ALA A 71 -8.41 1.22 4.73
C ALA A 71 -9.89 1.14 5.10
N LEU A 72 -10.48 -0.06 5.03
CA LEU A 72 -11.86 -0.29 5.43
C LEU A 72 -12.06 -0.06 6.92
N GLN A 73 -11.14 -0.52 7.75
CA GLN A 73 -11.18 -0.31 9.21
C GLN A 73 -11.19 1.18 9.54
N VAL A 74 -10.30 1.98 8.95
CA VAL A 74 -10.26 3.44 9.16
C VAL A 74 -11.58 4.11 8.77
N LEU A 75 -12.20 3.69 7.66
CA LEU A 75 -13.49 4.23 7.24
C LEU A 75 -14.61 3.90 8.23
N ILE A 76 -14.64 2.66 8.74
CA ILE A 76 -15.66 2.21 9.68
C ILE A 76 -15.48 2.91 11.04
N GLU A 77 -14.25 2.98 11.55
CA GLU A 77 -13.96 3.61 12.85
C GLU A 77 -14.31 5.10 12.88
N ASP A 78 -14.13 5.82 11.76
CA ASP A 78 -14.50 7.24 11.68
C ASP A 78 -16.03 7.48 11.69
N LEU A 79 -16.80 6.48 11.30
CA LEU A 79 -18.26 6.49 11.31
C LEU A 79 -18.85 5.74 12.52
N ASP A 80 -18.00 5.18 13.39
CA ASP A 80 -18.44 4.44 14.56
C ASP A 80 -19.20 5.35 15.55
N PRO A 81 -20.39 4.93 16.02
CA PRO A 81 -21.19 5.72 16.94
C PRO A 81 -20.47 6.09 18.25
N GLU A 82 -19.64 5.20 18.79
CA GLU A 82 -18.89 5.46 20.02
C GLU A 82 -17.76 6.47 19.79
N THR A 83 -17.08 6.38 18.66
CA THR A 83 -16.06 7.35 18.22
C THR A 83 -16.68 8.74 18.05
N ILE A 84 -17.87 8.83 17.44
CA ILE A 84 -18.61 10.08 17.27
C ILE A 84 -19.08 10.62 18.62
N ALA A 85 -19.58 9.76 19.50
CA ALA A 85 -20.02 10.15 20.86
C ALA A 85 -18.85 10.70 21.68
N GLY A 86 -17.67 10.08 21.61
CA GLY A 86 -16.45 10.54 22.29
C GLY A 86 -15.96 11.90 21.78
N ALA A 87 -16.02 12.14 20.48
CA ALA A 87 -15.66 13.42 19.88
C ALA A 87 -16.62 14.55 20.34
N THR A 88 -17.93 14.32 20.28
CA THR A 88 -18.95 15.30 20.71
C THR A 88 -18.94 15.57 22.21
N ALA A 89 -18.49 14.63 23.03
CA ALA A 89 -18.36 14.85 24.48
C ALA A 89 -17.23 15.82 24.85
N LYS A 90 -16.15 15.85 24.05
CA LYS A 90 -15.02 16.76 24.24
C LYS A 90 -15.36 18.22 23.86
N ASP A 91 -16.26 18.41 22.92
CA ASP A 91 -16.73 19.73 22.47
C ASP A 91 -17.84 20.35 23.38
N GLY A 92 -18.09 19.74 24.54
CA GLY A 92 -19.15 20.08 25.48
C GLY A 92 -18.97 21.37 26.27
N GLY A 93 -18.89 22.52 25.55
CA GLY A 93 -19.10 23.85 26.16
C GLY A 93 -20.57 24.13 26.47
N LEU A 94 -20.87 25.33 26.99
CA LEU A 94 -22.22 25.80 27.37
C LEU A 94 -23.33 25.59 26.30
N ALA A 95 -22.94 25.44 25.02
CA ALA A 95 -23.83 25.08 23.90
C ALA A 95 -24.45 23.67 24.03
N ALA A 96 -23.89 22.81 24.86
CA ALA A 96 -24.41 21.45 25.10
C ALA A 96 -25.74 21.43 25.84
N LEU A 97 -26.11 22.53 26.49
CA LEU A 97 -27.37 22.66 27.25
C LEU A 97 -28.60 22.95 26.37
N VAL A 98 -28.41 23.38 25.11
CA VAL A 98 -29.49 23.87 24.24
C VAL A 98 -29.96 22.85 23.19
N SER A 99 -29.13 21.90 22.80
CA SER A 99 -29.52 20.86 21.83
C SER A 99 -29.43 19.46 22.43
N SER A 100 -30.40 18.59 22.09
CA SER A 100 -30.35 17.21 22.57
C SER A 100 -29.04 16.54 22.09
N ARG A 101 -28.41 15.77 22.98
CA ARG A 101 -27.19 15.03 22.69
C ARG A 101 -27.30 14.18 21.41
N ARG A 102 -28.50 13.65 21.13
CA ARG A 102 -28.84 12.90 19.92
C ARG A 102 -28.75 13.74 18.65
N ALA A 103 -29.23 14.98 18.68
CA ALA A 103 -29.15 15.86 17.52
C ALA A 103 -27.68 16.16 17.15
N LYS A 104 -26.83 16.44 18.13
CA LYS A 104 -25.39 16.66 17.91
C LYS A 104 -24.68 15.42 17.33
N PHE A 105 -25.02 14.23 17.82
CA PHE A 105 -24.46 13.00 17.25
C PHE A 105 -24.85 12.81 15.80
N TRP A 106 -26.11 13.07 15.48
CA TRP A 106 -26.60 12.97 14.12
C TRP A 106 -25.94 14.00 13.20
N ASP A 107 -25.84 15.25 13.64
CA ASP A 107 -25.19 16.31 12.87
C ASP A 107 -23.71 15.98 12.62
N THR A 108 -22.97 15.53 13.63
CA THR A 108 -21.58 15.10 13.48
C THR A 108 -21.42 13.91 12.53
N TYR A 109 -22.32 12.93 12.63
CA TYR A 109 -22.35 11.80 11.70
C TYR A 109 -22.56 12.26 10.25
N VAL A 110 -23.56 13.12 10.03
CA VAL A 110 -23.89 13.65 8.70
C VAL A 110 -22.73 14.47 8.15
N GLU A 111 -22.08 15.28 8.96
CA GLU A 111 -20.89 16.05 8.55
C GLU A 111 -19.74 15.12 8.11
N ARG A 112 -19.41 14.11 8.92
CA ARG A 112 -18.35 13.14 8.57
C ARG A 112 -18.69 12.35 7.32
N PHE A 113 -19.91 11.88 7.20
CA PHE A 113 -20.39 11.18 6.01
C PHE A 113 -20.29 12.07 4.77
N LYS A 114 -20.76 13.32 4.85
CA LYS A 114 -20.68 14.29 3.76
C LYS A 114 -19.22 14.61 3.41
N ALA A 115 -18.34 14.82 4.39
CA ALA A 115 -16.93 15.08 4.14
C ALA A 115 -16.26 13.96 3.35
N LYS A 116 -16.64 12.71 3.61
CA LYS A 116 -16.09 11.55 2.88
C LYS A 116 -16.75 11.32 1.52
N SER A 117 -18.01 11.70 1.36
CA SER A 117 -18.78 11.44 0.12
C SER A 117 -18.82 12.62 -0.84
N ALA A 118 -18.57 13.85 -0.39
CA ALA A 118 -18.83 15.06 -1.18
C ALA A 118 -17.66 15.51 -2.08
N HIS A 119 -16.44 15.03 -1.86
CA HIS A 119 -15.26 15.54 -2.56
C HIS A 119 -14.93 14.81 -3.87
N HIS A 120 -15.67 13.75 -4.22
CA HIS A 120 -15.33 12.90 -5.35
C HIS A 120 -16.61 12.42 -6.06
N ASP A 121 -16.51 12.21 -7.37
CA ASP A 121 -17.63 11.77 -8.22
C ASP A 121 -18.24 10.43 -7.77
N ARG A 122 -17.43 9.57 -7.11
CA ARG A 122 -17.84 8.27 -6.59
C ARG A 122 -17.97 8.22 -5.07
N GLY A 123 -17.87 9.36 -4.40
CA GLY A 123 -18.13 9.49 -2.97
C GLY A 123 -17.21 8.60 -2.09
N MET A 124 -17.82 7.72 -1.28
CA MET A 124 -17.13 6.86 -0.32
C MET A 124 -16.12 5.90 -0.98
N ILE A 125 -16.33 5.51 -2.23
CA ILE A 125 -15.38 4.64 -2.96
C ILE A 125 -14.06 5.37 -3.17
N ASP A 126 -14.09 6.64 -3.53
CA ASP A 126 -12.87 7.42 -3.72
C ASP A 126 -12.16 7.66 -2.38
N ALA A 127 -12.89 7.89 -1.30
CA ALA A 127 -12.32 7.95 0.06
C ALA A 127 -11.62 6.64 0.43
N PHE A 128 -12.24 5.50 0.14
CA PHE A 128 -11.63 4.18 0.32
C PHE A 128 -10.36 4.02 -0.52
N MET A 129 -10.38 4.41 -1.79
CA MET A 129 -9.22 4.26 -2.69
C MET A 129 -8.03 5.09 -2.26
N ILE A 130 -8.26 6.30 -1.72
CA ILE A 130 -7.20 7.13 -1.14
C ILE A 130 -6.57 6.44 0.07
N LEU A 131 -7.40 5.99 1.02
CA LEU A 131 -6.92 5.27 2.20
C LEU A 131 -6.20 3.97 1.83
N PHE A 132 -6.73 3.24 0.85
CA PHE A 132 -6.09 2.03 0.35
C PHE A 132 -4.69 2.31 -0.20
N ALA A 133 -4.53 3.33 -1.04
CA ALA A 133 -3.23 3.73 -1.57
C ALA A 133 -2.24 4.09 -0.45
N GLU A 134 -2.66 4.90 0.53
CA GLU A 134 -1.84 5.25 1.69
C GLU A 134 -1.41 4.02 2.51
N MET A 135 -2.34 3.09 2.77
CA MET A 135 -2.03 1.87 3.53
C MET A 135 -1.14 0.92 2.76
N TYR A 136 -1.30 0.85 1.44
CA TYR A 136 -0.45 0.05 0.57
C TYR A 136 0.99 0.57 0.56
N ASP A 137 1.18 1.88 0.40
CA ASP A 137 2.50 2.52 0.40
C ASP A 137 3.24 2.36 1.73
N ARG A 138 2.51 2.31 2.86
CA ARG A 138 3.11 2.07 4.18
C ARG A 138 3.59 0.64 4.40
N GLN A 139 3.10 -0.32 3.63
CA GLN A 139 3.46 -1.74 3.74
C GLN A 139 4.53 -2.16 2.72
N SER A 140 4.83 -1.30 1.74
CA SER A 140 5.85 -1.52 0.73
C SER A 140 7.22 -1.09 1.22
#